data_dea7a6108aac124aaee4a649cb770c68
#
_entry.id   dea7a6108aac124aaee4a649cb770c68
#
_cell.length_a   1.000
_cell.length_b   1.000
_cell.length_c   1.000
_cell.angle_alpha   90.00
_cell.angle_beta   90.00
_cell.angle_gamma   90.00
#
_symmetry.space_group_name_H-M   'P 1'
#
loop_
_entity.id
_entity.type
_entity.pdbx_description
1 polymer ?
#
loop_
_entity_poly.entity_id
_entity_poly.type
_entity_poly.pdbx_seq_one_letter_code
_entity_poly.pdbx_strand_id
1 'polypeptide(L)'
;MKKLTLLLSTALLLGACQNMKKETTPVEPEDTDTVIVDADQYLLMETSEGNLTLKLYRETPLHRHNFVKLARKGYYDNQQFFRIQNNFTVQAGDPKSKGATRETPLGDNDVDYTIPEEIQPEKFIHKRGALAMASYYKMEKSSGGHFYFVTGFKYNDTKLFNAEDKYNKELRKEVFDSITHTSPYAEQLQEYAKDQKRNMPKIRELKKKITADTDKAMANRKQFHYSKEQKALYTTMGGAADLDGYYTVFGEIVEGLDVLTKIEKRAVDSRLRPIEPVIIKRVREIQY
;
A
#
# COMPACT_ATOMS: atom_id res chain seq x y z
N MET A 1 58.34 -40.02 -45.11
CA MET A 1 57.22 -40.55 -45.87
C MET A 1 56.08 -40.87 -44.94
N LYS A 2 55.14 -39.91 -44.63
CA LYS A 2 53.83 -40.18 -44.04
C LYS A 2 52.94 -39.04 -44.47
N LYS A 3 51.93 -39.40 -45.23
CA LYS A 3 50.91 -38.45 -45.76
C LYS A 3 49.95 -37.96 -44.66
N LEU A 4 49.74 -36.67 -44.59
CA LEU A 4 48.78 -36.02 -43.70
C LEU A 4 47.50 -35.77 -44.50
N THR A 5 46.42 -36.45 -44.16
CA THR A 5 45.10 -36.30 -44.77
C THR A 5 44.31 -35.31 -44.00
N LEU A 6 43.93 -34.23 -44.65
CA LEU A 6 43.07 -33.14 -44.11
C LEU A 6 41.60 -33.53 -44.32
N LEU A 7 40.83 -33.71 -43.25
CA LEU A 7 39.42 -33.93 -43.28
C LEU A 7 38.69 -32.59 -42.97
N LEU A 8 38.00 -32.09 -43.98
CA LEU A 8 37.10 -30.93 -43.88
C LEU A 8 35.74 -31.42 -43.37
N SER A 9 35.32 -31.00 -42.17
CA SER A 9 33.97 -31.24 -41.68
C SER A 9 33.18 -29.93 -41.72
N THR A 10 32.19 -29.90 -42.64
CA THR A 10 31.18 -28.88 -42.75
C THR A 10 30.16 -29.04 -41.61
N ALA A 11 30.10 -28.08 -40.69
CA ALA A 11 29.05 -28.00 -39.66
C ALA A 11 27.88 -27.19 -40.20
N LEU A 12 26.72 -27.86 -40.33
CA LEU A 12 25.43 -27.23 -40.58
C LEU A 12 25.00 -26.47 -39.32
N LEU A 13 24.81 -25.16 -39.43
CA LEU A 13 24.14 -24.32 -38.45
C LEU A 13 22.63 -24.46 -38.59
N LEU A 14 22.02 -25.24 -37.74
CA LEU A 14 20.56 -25.23 -37.50
C LEU A 14 20.27 -24.17 -36.45
N GLY A 15 19.66 -23.05 -36.87
CA GLY A 15 19.15 -22.00 -35.99
C GLY A 15 17.93 -22.50 -35.20
N ALA A 16 18.11 -22.69 -33.92
CA ALA A 16 17.01 -22.85 -32.98
C ALA A 16 16.66 -21.48 -32.39
N CYS A 17 15.57 -20.89 -32.86
CA CYS A 17 14.93 -19.77 -32.17
C CYS A 17 14.39 -20.27 -30.84
N GLN A 18 15.14 -20.10 -29.77
CA GLN A 18 14.63 -20.22 -28.41
C GLN A 18 13.99 -18.90 -28.01
N ASN A 19 12.67 -18.92 -27.87
CA ASN A 19 11.91 -17.89 -27.17
C ASN A 19 12.39 -17.83 -25.72
N MET A 20 13.33 -16.95 -25.42
CA MET A 20 13.68 -16.59 -24.05
C MET A 20 12.56 -15.72 -23.50
N LYS A 21 11.67 -16.32 -22.68
CA LYS A 21 10.89 -15.57 -21.72
C LYS A 21 11.88 -14.84 -20.82
N LYS A 22 11.90 -13.52 -20.90
CA LYS A 22 12.58 -12.68 -19.92
C LYS A 22 11.89 -12.91 -18.58
N GLU A 23 12.48 -13.72 -17.73
CA GLU A 23 12.23 -13.65 -16.29
C GLU A 23 12.73 -12.28 -15.83
N THR A 24 11.82 -11.40 -15.51
CA THR A 24 12.14 -10.15 -14.82
C THR A 24 12.45 -10.52 -13.37
N THR A 25 13.70 -10.75 -13.07
CA THR A 25 14.22 -10.69 -11.70
C THR A 25 13.87 -9.30 -11.16
N PRO A 26 13.38 -9.20 -9.90
CA PRO A 26 13.22 -7.91 -9.25
C PRO A 26 14.63 -7.28 -9.17
N VAL A 27 14.85 -6.21 -9.91
CA VAL A 27 16.04 -5.38 -9.75
C VAL A 27 15.83 -4.62 -8.47
N GLU A 28 16.46 -5.07 -7.38
CA GLU A 28 16.70 -4.20 -6.22
C GLU A 28 17.50 -3.00 -6.74
N PRO A 29 17.06 -1.77 -6.47
CA PRO A 29 17.84 -0.61 -6.87
C PRO A 29 19.13 -0.60 -6.06
N GLU A 30 20.25 -0.85 -6.72
CA GLU A 30 21.57 -0.51 -6.21
C GLU A 30 21.66 1.01 -6.01
N ASP A 31 21.27 1.48 -4.84
CA ASP A 31 21.51 2.84 -4.39
C ASP A 31 22.43 2.77 -3.17
N THR A 32 23.74 2.86 -3.43
CA THR A 32 24.81 2.71 -2.44
C THR A 32 24.90 3.87 -1.45
N ASP A 33 23.96 4.81 -1.46
CA ASP A 33 24.06 6.07 -0.70
C ASP A 33 23.11 6.21 0.50
N THR A 34 22.42 5.17 0.95
CA THR A 34 21.50 5.32 2.06
C THR A 34 21.75 4.29 3.16
N VAL A 35 22.54 4.69 4.12
CA VAL A 35 22.54 4.09 5.46
C VAL A 35 21.09 4.16 5.97
N ILE A 36 20.46 3.01 6.23
CA ILE A 36 19.15 2.97 6.91
C ILE A 36 19.39 3.51 8.32
N VAL A 37 19.09 4.78 8.52
CA VAL A 37 19.22 5.43 9.83
C VAL A 37 18.14 4.84 10.73
N ASP A 38 18.50 4.22 11.84
CA ASP A 38 17.56 3.71 12.85
C ASP A 38 17.02 4.86 13.72
N ALA A 39 16.37 5.83 13.08
CA ALA A 39 15.76 6.98 13.72
C ALA A 39 14.56 7.48 12.91
N ASP A 40 13.65 8.19 13.56
CA ASP A 40 12.62 8.94 12.86
C ASP A 40 13.28 10.03 12.00
N GLN A 41 12.70 10.29 10.82
CA GLN A 41 13.17 11.35 9.92
C GLN A 41 12.09 12.40 9.76
N TYR A 42 12.51 13.65 9.60
CA TYR A 42 11.60 14.77 9.46
C TYR A 42 11.77 15.44 8.10
N LEU A 43 10.65 15.77 7.46
CA LEU A 43 10.63 16.46 6.19
C LEU A 43 9.70 17.67 6.25
N LEU A 44 10.09 18.72 5.55
CA LEU A 44 9.23 19.86 5.27
C LEU A 44 8.62 19.68 3.89
N MET A 45 7.29 19.64 3.81
CA MET A 45 6.54 19.70 2.57
C MET A 45 5.95 21.11 2.42
N GLU A 46 6.49 21.86 1.48
CA GLU A 46 6.02 23.21 1.14
C GLU A 46 4.90 23.09 0.10
N THR A 47 3.73 23.62 0.41
CA THR A 47 2.57 23.56 -0.51
C THR A 47 2.09 24.96 -0.90
N SER A 48 1.15 25.05 -1.85
CA SER A 48 0.48 26.32 -2.16
C SER A 48 -0.43 26.81 -1.02
N GLU A 49 -0.80 25.93 -0.07
CA GLU A 49 -1.69 26.26 1.05
C GLU A 49 -0.92 26.56 2.35
N GLY A 50 0.39 26.32 2.39
CA GLY A 50 1.25 26.43 3.54
C GLY A 50 2.17 25.22 3.70
N ASN A 51 2.85 25.14 4.82
CA ASN A 51 3.86 24.13 5.07
C ASN A 51 3.32 23.02 5.98
N LEU A 52 3.77 21.80 5.72
CA LEU A 52 3.52 20.61 6.55
C LEU A 52 4.86 20.07 7.02
N THR A 53 5.04 19.92 8.33
CA THR A 53 6.19 19.18 8.88
C THR A 53 5.78 17.73 9.08
N LEU A 54 6.48 16.83 8.40
CA LEU A 54 6.21 15.40 8.40
C LEU A 54 7.23 14.69 9.29
N LYS A 55 6.76 13.79 10.13
CA LYS A 55 7.56 12.80 10.83
C LYS A 55 7.39 11.46 10.15
N LEU A 56 8.48 10.82 9.74
CA LEU A 56 8.47 9.46 9.18
C LEU A 56 8.98 8.47 10.22
N TYR A 57 8.27 7.37 10.40
CA TYR A 57 8.53 6.41 11.47
C TYR A 57 9.71 5.49 11.16
N ARG A 58 10.57 5.25 12.14
CA ARG A 58 11.69 4.32 12.04
C ARG A 58 11.21 2.86 11.86
N GLU A 59 10.04 2.52 12.38
CA GLU A 59 9.47 1.16 12.36
C GLU A 59 8.89 0.76 11.00
N THR A 60 8.86 1.69 10.02
CA THR A 60 8.47 1.43 8.64
C THR A 60 9.61 1.82 7.69
N PRO A 61 10.78 1.16 7.80
CA PRO A 61 12.02 1.60 7.16
C PRO A 61 11.93 1.58 5.62
N LEU A 62 11.21 0.65 5.00
CA LEU A 62 11.08 0.57 3.54
C LEU A 62 10.32 1.78 2.99
N HIS A 63 9.16 2.10 3.57
CA HIS A 63 8.35 3.25 3.16
C HIS A 63 9.05 4.57 3.47
N ARG A 64 9.64 4.70 4.66
CA ARG A 64 10.42 5.87 5.04
C ARG A 64 11.56 6.12 4.07
N HIS A 65 12.41 5.11 3.84
CA HIS A 65 13.54 5.21 2.92
C HIS A 65 13.10 5.61 1.51
N ASN A 66 12.07 4.96 0.99
CA ASN A 66 11.54 5.25 -0.33
C ASN A 66 11.03 6.70 -0.43
N PHE A 67 10.25 7.15 0.55
CA PHE A 67 9.70 8.52 0.53
C PHE A 67 10.81 9.58 0.59
N VAL A 68 11.82 9.39 1.46
CA VAL A 68 13.01 10.25 1.54
C VAL A 68 13.78 10.25 0.22
N LYS A 69 14.05 9.08 -0.36
CA LYS A 69 14.72 8.93 -1.66
C LYS A 69 14.01 9.71 -2.77
N LEU A 70 12.69 9.57 -2.86
CA LEU A 70 11.87 10.30 -3.84
C LEU A 70 11.87 11.81 -3.58
N ALA A 71 11.81 12.24 -2.31
CA ALA A 71 11.91 13.64 -1.93
C ALA A 71 13.27 14.24 -2.33
N ARG A 72 14.38 13.55 -2.05
CA ARG A 72 15.74 13.97 -2.47
C ARG A 72 15.89 14.13 -3.98
N LYS A 73 15.22 13.25 -4.75
CA LYS A 73 15.20 13.31 -6.23
C LYS A 73 14.25 14.38 -6.78
N GLY A 74 13.55 15.15 -5.93
CA GLY A 74 12.55 16.13 -6.38
C GLY A 74 11.34 15.50 -7.07
N TYR A 75 11.07 14.21 -6.79
CA TYR A 75 9.96 13.49 -7.41
C TYR A 75 8.62 14.17 -7.13
N TYR A 76 8.41 14.62 -5.90
CA TYR A 76 7.17 15.28 -5.47
C TYR A 76 7.09 16.76 -5.86
N ASP A 77 8.20 17.39 -6.27
CA ASP A 77 8.24 18.81 -6.57
C ASP A 77 7.33 19.17 -7.72
N ASN A 78 6.51 20.20 -7.53
CA ASN A 78 5.49 20.68 -8.47
C ASN A 78 4.35 19.69 -8.78
N GLN A 79 4.22 18.61 -8.04
CA GLN A 79 3.05 17.73 -8.14
C GLN A 79 1.81 18.38 -7.53
N GLN A 80 0.64 17.94 -7.98
CA GLN A 80 -0.65 18.36 -7.46
C GLN A 80 -1.23 17.26 -6.56
N PHE A 81 -1.94 17.67 -5.51
CA PHE A 81 -2.90 16.75 -4.89
C PHE A 81 -3.99 16.46 -5.92
N PHE A 82 -4.05 15.24 -6.41
CA PHE A 82 -4.92 14.88 -7.52
C PHE A 82 -6.31 14.39 -7.08
N ARG A 83 -6.48 14.08 -5.77
CA ARG A 83 -7.75 13.62 -5.22
C ARG A 83 -7.92 14.12 -3.80
N ILE A 84 -9.05 14.79 -3.55
CA ILE A 84 -9.47 15.22 -2.21
C ILE A 84 -10.85 14.65 -1.94
N GLN A 85 -10.93 13.76 -0.97
CA GLN A 85 -12.20 13.29 -0.42
C GLN A 85 -12.34 13.82 1.00
N ASN A 86 -13.20 14.83 1.16
CA ASN A 86 -13.46 15.47 2.44
C ASN A 86 -13.86 14.44 3.51
N ASN A 87 -13.38 14.61 4.73
CA ASN A 87 -13.56 13.69 5.85
C ASN A 87 -13.04 12.26 5.58
N PHE A 88 -12.08 12.10 4.70
CA PHE A 88 -11.46 10.81 4.43
C PHE A 88 -9.95 10.92 4.14
N THR A 89 -9.56 11.29 2.91
CA THR A 89 -8.14 11.40 2.53
C THR A 89 -7.89 12.50 1.49
N VAL A 90 -6.65 13.01 1.47
CA VAL A 90 -6.10 13.83 0.37
C VAL A 90 -4.89 13.12 -0.21
N GLN A 91 -4.84 12.91 -1.54
CA GLN A 91 -3.90 12.03 -2.22
C GLN A 91 -3.01 12.80 -3.20
N ALA A 92 -1.73 12.43 -3.24
CA ALA A 92 -0.73 12.92 -4.19
C ALA A 92 0.23 11.78 -4.60
N GLY A 93 1.22 12.09 -5.42
CA GLY A 93 2.26 11.14 -5.83
C GLY A 93 2.23 10.76 -7.31
N ASP A 94 1.23 11.19 -8.09
CA ASP A 94 1.18 10.97 -9.53
C ASP A 94 2.14 11.93 -10.25
N PRO A 95 3.21 11.43 -10.92
CA PRO A 95 4.19 12.27 -11.61
C PRO A 95 3.60 13.07 -12.77
N LYS A 96 2.51 12.61 -13.39
CA LYS A 96 1.81 13.35 -14.44
C LYS A 96 1.00 14.53 -13.90
N SER A 97 0.90 14.67 -12.58
CA SER A 97 0.22 15.82 -11.98
C SER A 97 1.03 17.13 -12.10
N LYS A 98 2.33 17.06 -12.44
CA LYS A 98 3.17 18.24 -12.66
C LYS A 98 2.67 19.02 -13.88
N GLY A 99 2.19 20.26 -13.68
CA GLY A 99 1.63 21.09 -14.73
C GLY A 99 0.36 20.55 -15.40
N ALA A 100 -0.29 19.58 -14.78
CA ALA A 100 -1.49 18.94 -15.34
C ALA A 100 -2.66 19.92 -15.45
N THR A 101 -3.36 19.88 -16.59
CA THR A 101 -4.62 20.60 -16.81
C THR A 101 -5.80 19.76 -16.29
N ARG A 102 -7.01 20.31 -16.35
CA ARG A 102 -8.23 19.60 -15.92
C ARG A 102 -8.50 18.32 -16.71
N GLU A 103 -8.11 18.30 -17.98
CA GLU A 103 -8.31 17.17 -18.89
C GLU A 103 -7.30 16.05 -18.70
N THR A 104 -6.17 16.33 -18.03
CA THR A 104 -5.12 15.32 -17.79
C THR A 104 -5.64 14.24 -16.85
N PRO A 105 -5.70 12.96 -17.27
CA PRO A 105 -6.03 11.85 -16.36
C PRO A 105 -4.94 11.69 -15.30
N LEU A 106 -5.35 11.58 -14.03
CA LEU A 106 -4.45 11.42 -12.90
C LEU A 106 -4.92 10.28 -11.98
N GLY A 107 -3.97 9.72 -11.24
CA GLY A 107 -4.21 8.66 -10.26
C GLY A 107 -3.77 7.27 -10.72
N ASP A 108 -3.40 7.10 -11.99
CA ASP A 108 -3.00 5.80 -12.57
C ASP A 108 -1.50 5.74 -12.90
N ASN A 109 -0.75 6.81 -12.66
CA ASN A 109 0.67 6.87 -13.00
C ASN A 109 1.51 6.87 -11.73
N ASP A 110 2.45 5.93 -11.64
CA ASP A 110 3.30 5.73 -10.48
C ASP A 110 4.75 5.51 -10.93
N VAL A 111 5.64 5.29 -9.99
CA VAL A 111 6.95 4.69 -10.26
C VAL A 111 6.78 3.24 -10.71
N ASP A 112 7.80 2.66 -11.33
CA ASP A 112 7.77 1.32 -11.93
C ASP A 112 7.99 0.16 -10.94
N TYR A 113 7.91 0.44 -9.64
CA TYR A 113 8.08 -0.54 -8.58
C TYR A 113 7.04 -0.38 -7.47
N THR A 114 6.91 -1.41 -6.65
CA THR A 114 6.05 -1.46 -5.46
C THR A 114 6.89 -1.77 -4.22
N ILE A 115 6.34 -1.45 -3.04
CA ILE A 115 7.01 -1.64 -1.75
C ILE A 115 6.26 -2.73 -0.97
N PRO A 116 6.97 -3.72 -0.37
CA PRO A 116 6.36 -4.65 0.57
C PRO A 116 5.67 -3.90 1.71
N GLU A 117 4.50 -4.35 2.12
CA GLU A 117 3.72 -3.71 3.18
C GLU A 117 4.42 -3.79 4.54
N GLU A 118 4.30 -2.72 5.33
CA GLU A 118 4.81 -2.62 6.71
C GLU A 118 3.65 -2.25 7.65
N ILE A 119 2.52 -2.96 7.53
CA ILE A 119 1.28 -2.68 8.26
C ILE A 119 1.42 -3.09 9.73
N GLN A 120 1.23 -2.14 10.65
CA GLN A 120 1.36 -2.33 12.11
C GLN A 120 0.21 -1.59 12.84
N PRO A 121 -1.05 -2.05 12.74
CA PRO A 121 -2.20 -1.31 13.28
C PRO A 121 -2.17 -1.21 14.81
N GLU A 122 -1.42 -2.07 15.51
CA GLU A 122 -1.21 -1.97 16.95
C GLU A 122 -0.40 -0.74 17.35
N LYS A 123 0.42 -0.20 16.42
CA LYS A 123 1.26 0.98 16.66
C LYS A 123 0.76 2.20 15.89
N PHE A 124 0.44 2.03 14.61
CA PHE A 124 0.17 3.11 13.68
C PHE A 124 -1.23 2.97 13.10
N ILE A 125 -2.07 3.95 13.40
CA ILE A 125 -3.47 4.01 12.97
C ILE A 125 -3.69 5.18 12.01
N HIS A 126 -4.73 5.11 11.20
CA HIS A 126 -5.14 6.17 10.29
C HIS A 126 -5.86 7.32 11.02
N LYS A 127 -5.22 7.85 12.07
CA LYS A 127 -5.70 9.08 12.74
C LYS A 127 -5.60 10.28 11.80
N ARG A 128 -6.32 11.36 12.08
CA ARG A 128 -6.18 12.62 11.33
C ARG A 128 -4.71 13.08 11.30
N GLY A 129 -4.20 13.42 10.13
CA GLY A 129 -2.81 13.79 9.91
C GLY A 129 -1.85 12.62 9.69
N ALA A 130 -2.30 11.37 9.79
CA ALA A 130 -1.47 10.22 9.41
C ALA A 130 -1.09 10.29 7.92
N LEU A 131 0.16 9.92 7.63
CA LEU A 131 0.72 9.78 6.29
C LEU A 131 0.82 8.28 5.97
N ALA A 132 0.14 7.86 4.91
CA ALA A 132 0.10 6.47 4.51
C ALA A 132 0.34 6.31 3.00
N MET A 133 0.83 5.14 2.61
CA MET A 133 1.05 4.80 1.22
C MET A 133 -0.21 4.19 0.60
N ALA A 134 -0.54 4.61 -0.62
CA ALA A 134 -1.60 3.95 -1.37
C ALA A 134 -1.20 2.52 -1.74
N SER A 135 -2.19 1.67 -1.96
CA SER A 135 -1.99 0.30 -2.44
C SER A 135 -2.94 0.05 -3.60
N TYR A 136 -2.51 -0.75 -4.55
CA TYR A 136 -3.39 -1.25 -5.59
C TYR A 136 -4.23 -2.39 -5.01
N TYR A 137 -5.54 -2.32 -5.24
CA TYR A 137 -6.50 -3.25 -4.68
C TYR A 137 -6.07 -4.72 -4.82
N LYS A 138 -6.03 -5.46 -3.70
CA LYS A 138 -5.61 -6.87 -3.57
C LYS A 138 -4.15 -7.18 -3.94
N MET A 139 -3.29 -6.20 -4.05
CA MET A 139 -1.85 -6.45 -4.11
C MET A 139 -1.29 -6.28 -2.70
N GLU A 140 -0.62 -7.28 -2.16
CA GLU A 140 0.09 -7.25 -0.87
C GLU A 140 1.32 -6.32 -0.92
N LYS A 141 1.17 -5.19 -1.62
CA LYS A 141 2.24 -4.25 -1.90
C LYS A 141 1.71 -2.84 -1.99
N SER A 142 2.43 -1.94 -1.39
CA SER A 142 2.18 -0.51 -1.49
C SER A 142 2.66 0.05 -2.83
N SER A 143 2.03 1.12 -3.29
CA SER A 143 2.55 1.99 -4.34
C SER A 143 3.95 2.50 -3.97
N GLY A 144 4.80 2.76 -4.96
CA GLY A 144 6.10 3.38 -4.69
C GLY A 144 6.04 4.90 -4.60
N GLY A 145 5.09 5.56 -5.26
CA GLY A 145 4.99 7.03 -5.31
C GLY A 145 3.74 7.63 -4.72
N HIS A 146 2.59 6.93 -4.79
CA HIS A 146 1.30 7.46 -4.33
C HIS A 146 1.14 7.38 -2.83
N PHE A 147 0.90 8.51 -2.20
CA PHE A 147 0.63 8.63 -0.78
C PHE A 147 -0.64 9.42 -0.49
N TYR A 148 -1.11 9.36 0.74
CA TYR A 148 -2.22 10.17 1.20
C TYR A 148 -2.04 10.63 2.65
N PHE A 149 -2.63 11.78 2.95
CA PHE A 149 -2.89 12.23 4.32
C PHE A 149 -4.31 11.90 4.71
N VAL A 150 -4.49 11.44 5.93
CA VAL A 150 -5.82 11.16 6.50
C VAL A 150 -6.42 12.46 7.01
N THR A 151 -7.62 12.77 6.55
CA THR A 151 -8.44 13.86 7.09
C THR A 151 -9.53 13.32 8.03
N GLY A 152 -10.32 12.37 7.57
CA GLY A 152 -11.23 11.57 8.37
C GLY A 152 -12.27 12.35 9.19
N PHE A 153 -13.09 11.62 9.93
CA PHE A 153 -14.10 12.19 10.85
C PHE A 153 -13.91 11.60 12.26
N LYS A 154 -14.58 12.22 13.24
CA LYS A 154 -14.56 11.71 14.61
C LYS A 154 -15.41 10.46 14.75
N TYR A 155 -14.87 9.47 15.42
CA TYR A 155 -15.53 8.20 15.70
C TYR A 155 -16.23 8.23 17.06
N ASN A 156 -17.22 7.38 17.23
CA ASN A 156 -17.76 6.96 18.52
C ASN A 156 -17.39 5.49 18.76
N ASP A 157 -17.63 5.00 19.97
CA ASP A 157 -17.27 3.62 20.35
C ASP A 157 -17.89 2.56 19.45
N THR A 158 -19.14 2.75 19.03
CA THR A 158 -19.85 1.82 18.12
C THR A 158 -19.15 1.73 16.75
N LYS A 159 -18.75 2.86 16.17
CA LYS A 159 -18.05 2.87 14.89
C LYS A 159 -16.65 2.24 15.00
N LEU A 160 -15.95 2.49 16.11
CA LEU A 160 -14.65 1.85 16.36
C LEU A 160 -14.79 0.35 16.56
N PHE A 161 -15.78 -0.08 17.33
CA PHE A 161 -16.09 -1.51 17.46
C PHE A 161 -16.38 -2.17 16.11
N ASN A 162 -17.14 -1.52 15.24
CA ASN A 162 -17.43 -2.03 13.90
C ASN A 162 -16.17 -2.13 13.03
N ALA A 163 -15.23 -1.18 13.16
CA ALA A 163 -13.96 -1.22 12.44
C ALA A 163 -13.06 -2.37 12.94
N GLU A 164 -12.96 -2.56 14.27
CA GLU A 164 -12.28 -3.71 14.89
C GLU A 164 -12.88 -5.05 14.41
N ASP A 165 -14.19 -5.17 14.47
CA ASP A 165 -14.92 -6.40 14.09
C ASP A 165 -14.74 -6.71 12.59
N LYS A 166 -14.81 -5.69 11.74
CA LYS A 166 -14.56 -5.83 10.30
C LYS A 166 -13.13 -6.36 10.04
N TYR A 167 -12.11 -5.75 10.64
CA TYR A 167 -10.73 -6.18 10.48
C TYR A 167 -10.51 -7.62 10.97
N ASN A 168 -11.02 -7.97 12.14
CA ASN A 168 -10.91 -9.33 12.68
C ASN A 168 -11.66 -10.37 11.81
N LYS A 169 -12.77 -10.00 11.20
CA LYS A 169 -13.48 -10.86 10.24
C LYS A 169 -12.68 -11.07 8.94
N GLU A 170 -12.06 -10.03 8.41
CA GLU A 170 -11.19 -10.18 7.22
C GLU A 170 -9.96 -11.03 7.54
N LEU A 171 -9.30 -10.82 8.68
CA LEU A 171 -8.20 -11.67 9.13
C LEU A 171 -8.62 -13.14 9.24
N ARG A 172 -9.80 -13.39 9.78
CA ARG A 172 -10.36 -14.76 9.86
C ARG A 172 -10.63 -15.33 8.46
N LYS A 173 -11.12 -14.49 7.54
CA LYS A 173 -11.36 -14.88 6.15
C LYS A 173 -10.08 -15.23 5.42
N GLU A 174 -9.01 -14.44 5.58
CA GLU A 174 -7.68 -14.74 5.00
C GLU A 174 -7.15 -16.10 5.49
N VAL A 175 -7.29 -16.40 6.78
CA VAL A 175 -6.92 -17.71 7.34
C VAL A 175 -7.77 -18.83 6.73
N PHE A 176 -9.08 -18.62 6.61
CA PHE A 176 -9.99 -19.57 5.98
C PHE A 176 -9.60 -19.83 4.51
N ASP A 177 -9.34 -18.77 3.74
CA ASP A 177 -8.94 -18.86 2.35
C ASP A 177 -7.58 -19.56 2.21
N SER A 178 -6.60 -19.24 3.07
CA SER A 178 -5.30 -19.90 3.11
C SER A 178 -5.44 -21.40 3.37
N ILE A 179 -6.19 -21.80 4.40
CA ILE A 179 -6.46 -23.22 4.71
C ILE A 179 -7.17 -23.89 3.54
N THR A 180 -8.10 -23.22 2.90
CA THR A 180 -8.84 -23.74 1.75
C THR A 180 -7.92 -24.04 0.58
N HIS A 181 -6.93 -23.18 0.30
CA HIS A 181 -6.07 -23.29 -0.88
C HIS A 181 -4.79 -24.13 -0.65
N THR A 182 -4.32 -24.25 0.59
CA THR A 182 -3.03 -24.90 0.90
C THR A 182 -3.16 -26.28 1.53
N SER A 183 -4.37 -26.71 1.87
CA SER A 183 -4.63 -28.00 2.56
C SER A 183 -5.12 -29.08 1.59
N PRO A 184 -5.22 -30.33 2.03
CA PRO A 184 -5.85 -31.40 1.25
C PRO A 184 -7.31 -31.12 0.81
N TYR A 185 -7.92 -30.10 1.39
CA TYR A 185 -9.28 -29.65 1.03
C TYR A 185 -9.38 -29.01 -0.35
N ALA A 186 -8.28 -28.38 -0.85
CA ALA A 186 -8.27 -27.73 -2.16
C ALA A 186 -8.59 -28.72 -3.29
N GLU A 187 -7.95 -29.88 -3.29
CA GLU A 187 -8.18 -30.94 -4.28
C GLU A 187 -9.63 -31.48 -4.21
N GLN A 188 -10.13 -31.71 -3.00
CA GLN A 188 -11.49 -32.19 -2.79
C GLN A 188 -12.54 -31.17 -3.25
N LEU A 189 -12.30 -29.86 -3.01
CA LEU A 189 -13.18 -28.80 -3.48
C LEU A 189 -13.19 -28.71 -5.00
N GLN A 190 -12.03 -28.83 -5.65
CA GLN A 190 -11.93 -28.86 -7.12
C GLN A 190 -12.68 -30.07 -7.72
N GLU A 191 -12.53 -31.23 -7.12
CA GLU A 191 -13.25 -32.45 -7.54
C GLU A 191 -14.76 -32.27 -7.40
N TYR A 192 -15.23 -31.76 -6.24
CA TYR A 192 -16.67 -31.54 -6.01
C TYR A 192 -17.25 -30.42 -6.86
N ALA A 193 -16.44 -29.46 -7.29
CA ALA A 193 -16.86 -28.35 -8.16
C ALA A 193 -17.23 -28.82 -9.57
N LYS A 194 -16.75 -29.98 -10.03
CA LYS A 194 -17.07 -30.55 -11.36
C LYS A 194 -18.58 -30.86 -11.51
N ASP A 195 -19.24 -31.25 -10.42
CA ASP A 195 -20.70 -31.38 -10.34
C ASP A 195 -21.20 -30.79 -9.01
N GLN A 196 -21.23 -29.47 -8.96
CA GLN A 196 -21.53 -28.72 -7.73
C GLN A 196 -22.92 -29.08 -7.18
N LYS A 197 -23.93 -29.25 -8.04
CA LYS A 197 -25.30 -29.53 -7.61
C LYS A 197 -25.39 -30.87 -6.90
N ARG A 198 -24.79 -31.91 -7.45
CA ARG A 198 -24.75 -33.27 -6.87
C ARG A 198 -23.92 -33.33 -5.61
N ASN A 199 -22.82 -32.57 -5.57
CA ASN A 199 -21.86 -32.61 -4.49
C ASN A 199 -22.11 -31.58 -3.36
N MET A 200 -23.19 -30.81 -3.40
CA MET A 200 -23.52 -29.80 -2.38
C MET A 200 -23.45 -30.30 -0.93
N PRO A 201 -23.95 -31.52 -0.58
CA PRO A 201 -23.82 -32.02 0.80
C PRO A 201 -22.35 -32.22 1.20
N LYS A 202 -21.52 -32.77 0.31
CA LYS A 202 -20.08 -32.98 0.52
C LYS A 202 -19.32 -31.65 0.66
N ILE A 203 -19.65 -30.66 -0.17
CA ILE A 203 -19.08 -29.32 -0.09
C ILE A 203 -19.41 -28.67 1.25
N ARG A 204 -20.65 -28.81 1.75
CA ARG A 204 -21.05 -28.28 3.07
C ARG A 204 -20.25 -28.93 4.20
N GLU A 205 -20.09 -30.25 4.16
CA GLU A 205 -19.32 -30.98 5.17
C GLU A 205 -17.85 -30.56 5.15
N LEU A 206 -17.27 -30.44 3.97
CA LEU A 206 -15.90 -30.00 3.79
C LEU A 206 -15.69 -28.57 4.33
N LYS A 207 -16.62 -27.64 4.03
CA LYS A 207 -16.59 -26.29 4.57
C LYS A 207 -16.68 -26.25 6.10
N LYS A 208 -17.45 -27.16 6.74
CA LYS A 208 -17.46 -27.28 8.21
C LYS A 208 -16.10 -27.67 8.78
N LYS A 209 -15.39 -28.60 8.11
CA LYS A 209 -14.03 -29.00 8.53
C LYS A 209 -13.05 -27.84 8.38
N ILE A 210 -13.06 -27.16 7.25
CA ILE A 210 -12.24 -25.96 7.00
C ILE A 210 -12.52 -24.89 8.07
N THR A 211 -13.80 -24.67 8.40
CA THR A 211 -14.19 -23.73 9.47
C THR A 211 -13.61 -24.12 10.81
N ALA A 212 -13.70 -25.41 11.19
CA ALA A 212 -13.14 -25.89 12.46
C ALA A 212 -11.61 -25.75 12.52
N ASP A 213 -10.91 -25.99 11.41
CA ASP A 213 -9.45 -25.78 11.35
C ASP A 213 -9.09 -24.29 11.38
N THR A 214 -9.93 -23.44 10.75
CA THR A 214 -9.81 -21.98 10.86
C THR A 214 -9.97 -21.52 12.31
N ASP A 215 -10.97 -22.04 13.03
CA ASP A 215 -11.20 -21.69 14.43
C ASP A 215 -10.00 -22.10 15.32
N LYS A 216 -9.41 -23.26 15.09
CA LYS A 216 -8.18 -23.68 15.77
C LYS A 216 -6.99 -22.75 15.46
N ALA A 217 -6.81 -22.39 14.20
CA ALA A 217 -5.74 -21.48 13.79
C ALA A 217 -5.94 -20.08 14.40
N MET A 218 -7.17 -19.60 14.46
CA MET A 218 -7.52 -18.31 15.04
C MET A 218 -7.43 -18.29 16.57
N ALA A 219 -7.64 -19.41 17.25
CA ALA A 219 -7.54 -19.49 18.72
C ALA A 219 -6.16 -19.07 19.27
N ASN A 220 -5.11 -19.25 18.46
CA ASN A 220 -3.74 -18.88 18.79
C ASN A 220 -3.33 -17.48 18.24
N ARG A 221 -4.22 -16.80 17.51
CA ARG A 221 -3.97 -15.45 16.98
C ARG A 221 -4.60 -14.41 17.89
N LYS A 222 -3.81 -13.39 18.23
CA LYS A 222 -4.32 -12.23 18.97
C LYS A 222 -5.28 -11.46 18.05
N GLN A 223 -6.50 -11.26 18.52
CA GLN A 223 -7.43 -10.35 17.85
C GLN A 223 -6.95 -8.91 18.00
N PHE A 224 -7.19 -8.10 16.99
CA PHE A 224 -6.91 -6.69 17.02
C PHE A 224 -7.95 -5.97 17.87
N HIS A 225 -7.47 -5.11 18.75
CA HIS A 225 -8.29 -4.18 19.53
C HIS A 225 -7.58 -2.84 19.64
N TYR A 226 -8.32 -1.76 19.39
CA TYR A 226 -7.79 -0.43 19.64
C TYR A 226 -7.47 -0.22 21.11
N SER A 227 -6.27 0.31 21.39
CA SER A 227 -5.91 0.74 22.75
C SER A 227 -6.77 1.93 23.18
N LYS A 228 -6.76 2.25 24.49
CA LYS A 228 -7.46 3.43 25.01
C LYS A 228 -6.97 4.73 24.35
N GLU A 229 -5.67 4.82 24.11
CA GLU A 229 -5.01 5.95 23.48
C GLU A 229 -5.45 6.08 22.01
N GLN A 230 -5.50 4.98 21.25
CA GLN A 230 -5.97 4.97 19.88
C GLN A 230 -7.47 5.38 19.79
N LYS A 231 -8.31 4.86 20.70
CA LYS A 231 -9.73 5.27 20.79
C LYS A 231 -9.85 6.77 21.10
N ALA A 232 -9.04 7.27 22.03
CA ALA A 232 -9.03 8.70 22.35
C ALA A 232 -8.63 9.56 21.13
N LEU A 233 -7.63 9.15 20.35
CA LEU A 233 -7.23 9.85 19.11
C LEU A 233 -8.38 9.90 18.11
N TYR A 234 -9.04 8.78 17.83
CA TYR A 234 -10.18 8.75 16.90
C TYR A 234 -11.39 9.55 17.36
N THR A 235 -11.66 9.57 18.66
CA THR A 235 -12.81 10.32 19.20
C THR A 235 -12.56 11.83 19.28
N THR A 236 -11.31 12.26 19.44
CA THR A 236 -10.93 13.68 19.59
C THR A 236 -10.49 14.32 18.28
N MET A 237 -9.54 13.70 17.58
CA MET A 237 -8.97 14.22 16.33
C MET A 237 -9.71 13.70 15.09
N GLY A 238 -10.23 12.48 15.13
CA GLY A 238 -10.81 11.80 13.99
C GLY A 238 -9.79 10.97 13.22
N GLY A 239 -10.22 10.43 12.09
CA GLY A 239 -9.39 9.60 11.24
C GLY A 239 -10.21 8.73 10.28
N ALA A 240 -9.61 7.66 9.80
CA ALA A 240 -10.18 6.71 8.87
C ALA A 240 -9.93 5.26 9.34
N ALA A 241 -10.55 4.86 10.45
CA ALA A 241 -10.35 3.57 11.09
C ALA A 241 -10.64 2.37 10.17
N ASP A 242 -11.46 2.56 9.14
CA ASP A 242 -11.74 1.53 8.12
C ASP A 242 -10.52 1.18 7.23
N LEU A 243 -9.45 1.98 7.30
CA LEU A 243 -8.19 1.73 6.58
C LEU A 243 -7.14 1.01 7.44
N ASP A 244 -7.35 0.89 8.75
CA ASP A 244 -6.40 0.22 9.64
C ASP A 244 -6.29 -1.26 9.29
N GLY A 245 -5.04 -1.74 9.22
CA GLY A 245 -4.73 -3.11 8.83
C GLY A 245 -4.73 -3.38 7.31
N TYR A 246 -5.02 -2.37 6.48
CA TYR A 246 -5.05 -2.53 5.01
C TYR A 246 -4.00 -1.70 4.27
N TYR A 247 -3.43 -0.69 4.92
CA TYR A 247 -2.45 0.21 4.32
C TYR A 247 -1.35 0.54 5.31
N THR A 248 -0.14 0.74 4.80
CA THR A 248 0.99 1.12 5.64
C THR A 248 0.93 2.59 5.99
N VAL A 249 0.74 2.88 7.27
CA VAL A 249 0.96 4.20 7.86
C VAL A 249 2.44 4.31 8.21
N PHE A 250 3.16 5.21 7.56
CA PHE A 250 4.62 5.33 7.72
C PHE A 250 5.07 6.68 8.26
N GLY A 251 4.13 7.55 8.60
CA GLY A 251 4.42 8.86 9.17
C GLY A 251 3.18 9.62 9.59
N GLU A 252 3.38 10.86 9.96
CA GLU A 252 2.33 11.78 10.39
C GLU A 252 2.74 13.24 10.16
N ILE A 253 1.75 14.13 10.11
CA ILE A 253 1.94 15.57 10.17
C ILE A 253 2.11 15.95 11.65
N VAL A 254 3.26 16.53 12.01
CA VAL A 254 3.53 17.03 13.36
C VAL A 254 3.27 18.54 13.49
N GLU A 255 3.39 19.29 12.38
CA GLU A 255 2.99 20.70 12.29
C GLU A 255 2.28 20.98 10.98
N GLY A 256 1.27 21.87 10.99
CA GLY A 256 0.51 22.24 9.80
C GLY A 256 -0.81 21.49 9.62
N LEU A 257 -1.41 20.94 10.67
CA LEU A 257 -2.76 20.34 10.59
C LEU A 257 -3.85 21.34 10.13
N ASP A 258 -3.64 22.63 10.35
CA ASP A 258 -4.49 23.69 9.80
C ASP A 258 -4.33 23.81 8.29
N VAL A 259 -3.12 23.61 7.77
CA VAL A 259 -2.84 23.56 6.32
C VAL A 259 -3.53 22.34 5.70
N LEU A 260 -3.45 21.17 6.33
CA LEU A 260 -4.21 20.00 5.89
C LEU A 260 -5.71 20.29 5.84
N THR A 261 -6.24 21.03 6.82
CA THR A 261 -7.65 21.45 6.86
C THR A 261 -8.01 22.40 5.72
N LYS A 262 -7.10 23.29 5.32
CA LYS A 262 -7.29 24.17 4.14
C LYS A 262 -7.34 23.36 2.86
N ILE A 263 -6.42 22.40 2.69
CA ILE A 263 -6.36 21.50 1.53
C ILE A 263 -7.66 20.68 1.44
N GLU A 264 -8.06 20.06 2.53
CA GLU A 264 -9.28 19.22 2.59
C GLU A 264 -10.56 19.95 2.16
N LYS A 265 -10.65 21.25 2.45
CA LYS A 265 -11.82 22.08 2.16
C LYS A 265 -11.83 22.66 0.74
N ARG A 266 -10.85 22.38 -0.09
CA ARG A 266 -10.83 22.85 -1.48
C ARG A 266 -11.99 22.25 -2.26
N ALA A 267 -12.64 23.08 -3.07
CA ALA A 267 -13.70 22.63 -3.97
C ALA A 267 -13.13 21.63 -5.00
N VAL A 268 -13.88 20.56 -5.24
CA VAL A 268 -13.47 19.47 -6.14
C VAL A 268 -14.49 19.27 -7.26
N ASP A 269 -14.06 18.68 -8.35
CA ASP A 269 -14.91 18.23 -9.44
C ASP A 269 -15.56 16.85 -9.15
N SER A 270 -16.32 16.31 -10.10
CA SER A 270 -16.98 15.00 -9.97
C SER A 270 -16.01 13.82 -9.81
N ARG A 271 -14.72 14.00 -10.14
CA ARG A 271 -13.65 13.01 -9.94
C ARG A 271 -12.90 13.22 -8.64
N LEU A 272 -13.39 14.11 -7.76
CA LEU A 272 -12.75 14.52 -6.51
C LEU A 272 -11.40 15.24 -6.70
N ARG A 273 -11.15 15.78 -7.90
CA ARG A 273 -9.95 16.57 -8.18
C ARG A 273 -10.18 18.02 -7.78
N PRO A 274 -9.21 18.69 -7.11
CA PRO A 274 -9.32 20.11 -6.80
C PRO A 274 -9.59 20.95 -8.05
N ILE A 275 -10.60 21.85 -7.98
CA ILE A 275 -10.89 22.79 -9.07
C ILE A 275 -9.72 23.74 -9.26
N GLU A 276 -9.23 24.31 -8.15
CA GLU A 276 -8.00 25.08 -8.11
C GLU A 276 -6.87 24.15 -7.63
N PRO A 277 -5.82 23.94 -8.43
CA PRO A 277 -4.74 23.01 -8.11
C PRO A 277 -4.08 23.33 -6.76
N VAL A 278 -3.97 22.34 -5.90
CA VAL A 278 -3.15 22.41 -4.70
C VAL A 278 -1.80 21.77 -5.03
N ILE A 279 -0.73 22.56 -4.98
CA ILE A 279 0.60 22.18 -5.47
C ILE A 279 1.52 21.89 -4.31
N ILE A 280 2.23 20.76 -4.37
CA ILE A 280 3.42 20.47 -3.56
C ILE A 280 4.58 21.18 -4.24
N LYS A 281 5.01 22.31 -3.68
CA LYS A 281 6.11 23.09 -4.25
C LYS A 281 7.44 22.35 -4.13
N ARG A 282 7.67 21.75 -2.97
CA ARG A 282 8.91 21.04 -2.65
C ARG A 282 8.75 20.14 -1.41
N VAL A 283 9.50 19.03 -1.38
CA VAL A 283 9.68 18.21 -0.18
C VAL A 283 11.18 18.06 0.11
N ARG A 284 11.59 18.35 1.34
CA ARG A 284 13.01 18.27 1.75
C ARG A 284 13.18 17.84 3.20
N GLU A 285 14.27 17.15 3.49
CA GLU A 285 14.63 16.80 4.85
C GLU A 285 14.95 18.04 5.68
N ILE A 286 14.63 17.96 6.95
CA ILE A 286 14.96 18.98 7.96
C ILE A 286 15.49 18.31 9.22
N GLN A 287 16.25 19.07 10.00
CA GLN A 287 16.50 18.72 11.40
C GLN A 287 15.35 19.28 12.23
N TYR A 288 14.83 18.45 13.13
CA TYR A 288 13.65 18.80 13.93
C TYR A 288 13.89 18.48 15.42
#